data_a339aecf36b1902e40ae9f8d8a367a63
#
_entry.id   a339aecf36b1902e40ae9f8d8a367a63
#
_cell.length_a   1.000
_cell.length_b   1.000
_cell.length_c   1.000
_cell.angle_alpha   90.00
_cell.angle_beta   90.00
_cell.angle_gamma   90.00
#
_symmetry.space_group_name_H-M   'P 1'
#
loop_
_entity.id
_entity.type
_entity.pdbx_description
1 polymer ?
#
loop_
_entity_poly.entity_id
_entity_poly.type
_entity_poly.pdbx_seq_one_letter_code
_entity_poly.pdbx_strand_id
1 'polypeptide(L)'
;MSLLALHNITKSFGPLKALSELTFEIGHNEVVGLLGDNGAGKSTTVNLISGIHRPSSGHISVDGKRQDFTCRRDSAEAGIETIYQNTALVDSLSISRNIFLGREITNSLGMLQLKQMREISMQVLESAVHISGIDSPDKLVGDLSGGQKQAVAIARAVFFKRRVLLLDEPTSALSVRETEALLGQVLKLKEEGVSSVLVTHNLYHAYQVCDRFVIMSHGTKVLDVSKADTTIEELTQHVVLT
;
A
#
# COMPACT_ATOMS: atom_id res chain seq x y z
N MET A 1 -9.29 -0.88 -18.99
CA MET A 1 -10.06 -0.12 -17.97
C MET A 1 -9.22 -0.04 -16.73
N SER A 2 -9.09 1.14 -16.12
CA SER A 2 -8.31 1.34 -14.89
C SER A 2 -9.06 0.78 -13.68
N LEU A 3 -8.32 0.14 -12.77
CA LEU A 3 -8.84 -0.32 -11.49
C LEU A 3 -9.02 0.86 -10.52
N LEU A 4 -8.02 1.74 -10.44
CA LEU A 4 -8.05 2.95 -9.62
C LEU A 4 -7.57 4.12 -10.47
N ALA A 5 -8.25 5.25 -10.44
CA ALA A 5 -7.81 6.45 -11.15
C ALA A 5 -8.02 7.72 -10.31
N LEU A 6 -7.05 8.62 -10.42
CA LEU A 6 -7.08 9.97 -9.90
C LEU A 6 -7.33 10.93 -11.07
N HIS A 7 -8.33 11.79 -10.93
CA HIS A 7 -8.76 12.71 -12.00
C HIS A 7 -8.57 14.16 -11.55
N ASN A 8 -7.55 14.83 -12.08
CA ASN A 8 -7.24 16.24 -11.84
C ASN A 8 -7.23 16.62 -10.34
N ILE A 9 -6.61 15.76 -9.53
CA ILE A 9 -6.56 15.91 -8.08
C ILE A 9 -5.72 17.11 -7.69
N THR A 10 -6.34 18.05 -7.00
CA THR A 10 -5.63 19.13 -6.30
C THR A 10 -5.82 18.96 -4.79
N LYS A 11 -4.75 19.19 -4.03
CA LYS A 11 -4.81 19.23 -2.57
C LYS A 11 -4.02 20.40 -2.03
N SER A 12 -4.71 21.24 -1.24
CA SER A 12 -4.10 22.35 -0.52
C SER A 12 -4.24 22.20 0.99
N PHE A 13 -3.24 22.63 1.73
CA PHE A 13 -3.21 22.75 3.18
C PHE A 13 -2.95 24.24 3.52
N GLY A 14 -4.02 24.99 3.74
CA GLY A 14 -3.92 26.44 3.82
C GLY A 14 -3.32 27.02 2.53
N PRO A 15 -2.24 27.82 2.61
CA PRO A 15 -1.61 28.40 1.42
C PRO A 15 -0.74 27.42 0.63
N LEU A 16 -0.36 26.28 1.22
CA LEU A 16 0.50 25.28 0.58
C LEU A 16 -0.34 24.38 -0.35
N LYS A 17 -0.04 24.40 -1.65
CA LYS A 17 -0.60 23.48 -2.65
C LYS A 17 0.29 22.24 -2.75
N ALA A 18 -0.10 21.17 -2.08
CA ALA A 18 0.68 19.93 -2.02
C ALA A 18 0.52 19.05 -3.28
N LEU A 19 -0.64 19.12 -3.97
CA LEU A 19 -0.87 18.49 -5.27
C LEU A 19 -1.57 19.48 -6.20
N SER A 20 -1.20 19.45 -7.48
CA SER A 20 -1.74 20.30 -8.54
C SER A 20 -2.16 19.46 -9.74
N GLU A 21 -3.47 19.30 -9.91
CA GLU A 21 -4.10 18.64 -11.08
C GLU A 21 -3.52 17.25 -11.39
N LEU A 22 -3.14 16.52 -10.35
CA LEU A 22 -2.56 15.19 -10.47
C LEU A 22 -3.56 14.23 -11.12
N THR A 23 -3.15 13.64 -12.24
CA THR A 23 -3.92 12.60 -12.93
C THR A 23 -3.00 11.43 -13.22
N PHE A 24 -3.32 10.26 -12.67
CA PHE A 24 -2.75 8.97 -13.06
C PHE A 24 -3.72 7.84 -12.71
N GLU A 25 -3.48 6.68 -13.27
CA GLU A 25 -4.31 5.50 -13.06
C GLU A 25 -3.49 4.26 -12.77
N ILE A 26 -4.13 3.25 -12.24
CA ILE A 26 -3.56 1.94 -11.97
C ILE A 26 -4.44 0.91 -12.65
N GLY A 27 -3.83 0.07 -13.46
CA GLY A 27 -4.49 -1.04 -14.15
C GLY A 27 -4.77 -2.23 -13.23
N HIS A 28 -5.45 -3.25 -13.77
CA HIS A 28 -5.58 -4.54 -13.09
C HIS A 28 -4.27 -5.31 -13.19
N ASN A 29 -3.89 -6.01 -12.12
CA ASN A 29 -2.68 -6.83 -12.03
C ASN A 29 -1.40 -6.01 -12.40
N GLU A 30 -1.36 -4.76 -11.99
CA GLU A 30 -0.28 -3.84 -12.27
C GLU A 30 0.41 -3.41 -10.98
N VAL A 31 1.73 -3.34 -11.00
CA VAL A 31 2.54 -2.71 -9.94
C VAL A 31 3.08 -1.39 -10.48
N VAL A 32 2.62 -0.27 -9.92
CA VAL A 32 3.04 1.09 -10.30
C VAL A 32 4.02 1.62 -9.26
N GLY A 33 5.21 2.03 -9.69
CA GLY A 33 6.16 2.76 -8.86
C GLY A 33 5.81 4.25 -8.82
N LEU A 34 5.50 4.79 -7.65
CA LEU A 34 5.30 6.21 -7.43
C LEU A 34 6.59 6.81 -6.86
N LEU A 35 7.35 7.48 -7.71
CA LEU A 35 8.71 7.93 -7.46
C LEU A 35 8.77 9.46 -7.34
N GLY A 36 9.88 9.98 -6.86
CA GLY A 36 10.16 11.41 -6.73
C GLY A 36 10.81 11.75 -5.40
N ASP A 37 11.30 12.96 -5.27
CA ASP A 37 11.97 13.44 -4.07
C ASP A 37 11.06 13.66 -2.86
N ASN A 38 11.67 13.96 -1.73
CA ASN A 38 10.95 14.38 -0.53
C ASN A 38 10.20 15.69 -0.82
N GLY A 39 8.93 15.74 -0.46
CA GLY A 39 8.08 16.88 -0.78
C GLY A 39 7.40 16.85 -2.15
N ALA A 40 7.68 15.86 -3.01
CA ALA A 40 7.06 15.73 -4.33
C ALA A 40 5.53 15.49 -4.30
N GLY A 41 4.95 15.17 -3.13
CA GLY A 41 3.52 14.94 -2.98
C GLY A 41 3.11 13.46 -2.87
N LYS A 42 4.07 12.52 -2.87
CA LYS A 42 3.81 11.06 -2.83
C LYS A 42 2.94 10.65 -1.64
N SER A 43 3.34 10.99 -0.42
CA SER A 43 2.57 10.65 0.80
C SER A 43 1.22 11.36 0.86
N THR A 44 1.10 12.57 0.28
CA THR A 44 -0.20 13.24 0.12
C THR A 44 -1.11 12.45 -0.80
N THR A 45 -0.57 11.93 -1.90
CA THR A 45 -1.30 11.06 -2.84
C THR A 45 -1.77 9.78 -2.17
N VAL A 46 -0.89 9.10 -1.43
CA VAL A 46 -1.26 7.90 -0.64
C VAL A 46 -2.36 8.23 0.37
N ASN A 47 -2.24 9.37 1.08
CA ASN A 47 -3.22 9.77 2.08
C ASN A 47 -4.60 10.13 1.48
N LEU A 48 -4.65 10.61 0.25
CA LEU A 48 -5.91 10.82 -0.48
C LEU A 48 -6.56 9.50 -0.89
N ILE A 49 -5.77 8.58 -1.47
CA ILE A 49 -6.28 7.26 -1.89
C ILE A 49 -6.71 6.44 -0.68
N SER A 50 -6.00 6.55 0.45
CA SER A 50 -6.35 5.85 1.70
C SER A 50 -7.51 6.49 2.48
N GLY A 51 -8.07 7.63 2.02
CA GLY A 51 -9.18 8.31 2.68
C GLY A 51 -8.83 9.09 3.93
N ILE A 52 -7.53 9.32 4.22
CA ILE A 52 -7.08 10.19 5.34
C ILE A 52 -7.40 11.65 5.03
N HIS A 53 -7.21 12.04 3.78
CA HIS A 53 -7.49 13.39 3.31
C HIS A 53 -8.52 13.34 2.17
N ARG A 54 -9.32 14.40 2.07
CA ARG A 54 -10.16 14.64 0.89
C ARG A 54 -9.42 15.53 -0.10
N PRO A 55 -9.59 15.34 -1.42
CA PRO A 55 -9.07 16.28 -2.40
C PRO A 55 -9.75 17.65 -2.23
N SER A 56 -9.04 18.73 -2.56
CA SER A 56 -9.60 20.08 -2.63
C SER A 56 -10.41 20.26 -3.93
N SER A 57 -9.98 19.60 -5.01
CA SER A 57 -10.70 19.47 -6.27
C SER A 57 -10.31 18.19 -6.99
N GLY A 58 -11.05 17.83 -8.04
CA GLY A 58 -10.90 16.54 -8.71
C GLY A 58 -11.66 15.42 -8.01
N HIS A 59 -11.44 14.18 -8.42
CA HIS A 59 -12.06 13.01 -7.79
C HIS A 59 -11.24 11.74 -8.01
N ILE A 60 -11.50 10.74 -7.17
CA ILE A 60 -10.94 9.39 -7.29
C ILE A 60 -12.03 8.48 -7.83
N SER A 61 -11.68 7.53 -8.69
CA SER A 61 -12.60 6.48 -9.15
C SER A 61 -11.99 5.08 -8.94
N VAL A 62 -12.84 4.10 -8.62
CA VAL A 62 -12.50 2.67 -8.54
C VAL A 62 -13.44 1.94 -9.49
N ASP A 63 -12.91 1.13 -10.42
CA ASP A 63 -13.67 0.49 -11.52
C ASP A 63 -14.56 1.49 -12.28
N GLY A 64 -14.04 2.68 -12.55
CA GLY A 64 -14.76 3.75 -13.22
C GLY A 64 -15.86 4.41 -12.39
N LYS A 65 -16.12 3.97 -11.15
CA LYS A 65 -17.10 4.57 -10.26
C LYS A 65 -16.44 5.60 -9.36
N ARG A 66 -16.92 6.83 -9.40
CA ARG A 66 -16.46 7.91 -8.52
C ARG A 66 -16.63 7.50 -7.06
N GLN A 67 -15.57 7.76 -6.27
CA GLN A 67 -15.52 7.52 -4.83
C GLN A 67 -15.42 8.85 -4.08
N ASP A 68 -16.05 8.93 -2.92
CA ASP A 68 -15.91 10.04 -1.98
C ASP A 68 -15.42 9.49 -0.63
N PHE A 69 -14.12 9.27 -0.55
CA PHE A 69 -13.49 8.77 0.66
C PHE A 69 -13.48 9.85 1.74
N THR A 70 -14.12 9.57 2.86
CA THR A 70 -14.22 10.45 4.01
C THR A 70 -13.36 9.98 5.18
N CYS A 71 -13.04 8.69 5.17
CA CYS A 71 -12.20 8.02 6.16
C CYS A 71 -11.54 6.76 5.55
N ARG A 72 -10.58 6.18 6.27
CA ARG A 72 -9.90 4.95 5.86
C ARG A 72 -10.83 3.76 5.61
N ARG A 73 -11.95 3.72 6.30
CA ARG A 73 -12.93 2.65 6.15
C ARG A 73 -13.54 2.64 4.75
N ASP A 74 -13.86 3.82 4.21
CA ASP A 74 -14.44 3.94 2.86
C ASP A 74 -13.48 3.40 1.79
N SER A 75 -12.19 3.77 1.88
CA SER A 75 -11.14 3.27 0.99
C SER A 75 -10.98 1.75 1.13
N ALA A 76 -11.00 1.25 2.36
CA ALA A 76 -10.92 -0.18 2.62
C ALA A 76 -12.14 -0.94 2.08
N GLU A 77 -13.34 -0.42 2.18
CA GLU A 77 -14.57 -1.01 1.59
C GLU A 77 -14.52 -1.00 0.06
N ALA A 78 -13.86 -0.02 -0.55
CA ALA A 78 -13.57 0.00 -1.99
C ALA A 78 -12.47 -0.98 -2.43
N GLY A 79 -11.89 -1.75 -1.50
CA GLY A 79 -10.88 -2.77 -1.79
C GLY A 79 -9.44 -2.26 -1.77
N ILE A 80 -9.17 -1.10 -1.16
CA ILE A 80 -7.83 -0.52 -1.04
C ILE A 80 -7.31 -0.75 0.38
N GLU A 81 -6.08 -1.24 0.52
CA GLU A 81 -5.38 -1.33 1.81
C GLU A 81 -4.06 -0.59 1.72
N THR A 82 -3.65 0.06 2.81
CA THR A 82 -2.40 0.81 2.86
C THR A 82 -1.48 0.23 3.92
N ILE A 83 -0.27 -0.10 3.50
CA ILE A 83 0.83 -0.47 4.37
C ILE A 83 1.77 0.74 4.43
N TYR A 84 1.81 1.38 5.58
CA TYR A 84 2.65 2.55 5.83
C TYR A 84 4.05 2.10 6.25
N GLN A 85 5.01 2.99 6.15
CA GLN A 85 6.37 2.84 6.67
C GLN A 85 6.36 2.38 8.15
N ASN A 86 5.50 2.97 8.97
CA ASN A 86 5.11 2.43 10.25
C ASN A 86 3.88 1.55 10.02
N THR A 87 4.02 0.25 10.09
CA THR A 87 3.05 -0.78 9.66
C THR A 87 1.62 -0.63 10.19
N ALA A 88 1.33 0.42 10.97
CA ALA A 88 0.04 0.70 11.61
C ALA A 88 -0.49 -0.51 12.41
N LEU A 89 0.42 -1.30 12.96
CA LEU A 89 0.14 -2.40 13.86
C LEU A 89 0.28 -1.90 15.30
N VAL A 90 -0.50 -2.49 16.20
CA VAL A 90 -0.48 -2.18 17.63
C VAL A 90 0.42 -3.19 18.33
N ASP A 91 1.60 -2.76 18.79
CA ASP A 91 2.63 -3.62 19.37
C ASP A 91 2.15 -4.42 20.60
N SER A 92 1.25 -3.86 21.40
CA SER A 92 0.68 -4.50 22.59
C SER A 92 -0.44 -5.50 22.29
N LEU A 93 -0.83 -5.66 21.04
CA LEU A 93 -1.82 -6.65 20.63
C LEU A 93 -1.15 -7.84 19.96
N SER A 94 -1.82 -9.00 20.01
CA SER A 94 -1.39 -10.20 19.31
C SER A 94 -1.52 -10.04 17.79
N ILE A 95 -0.86 -10.91 17.03
CA ILE A 95 -0.97 -10.96 15.57
C ILE A 95 -2.44 -11.11 15.16
N SER A 96 -3.17 -12.07 15.75
CA SER A 96 -4.58 -12.28 15.39
C SER A 96 -5.45 -11.05 15.68
N ARG A 97 -5.20 -10.33 16.77
CA ARG A 97 -5.92 -9.09 17.08
C ARG A 97 -5.57 -7.96 16.11
N ASN A 98 -4.31 -7.90 15.65
CA ASN A 98 -3.89 -6.92 14.64
C ASN A 98 -4.49 -7.19 13.25
N ILE A 99 -4.57 -8.47 12.83
CA ILE A 99 -5.20 -8.83 11.55
C ILE A 99 -6.66 -8.38 11.51
N PHE A 100 -7.40 -8.60 12.59
CA PHE A 100 -8.83 -8.30 12.66
C PHE A 100 -9.16 -6.93 13.27
N LEU A 101 -8.19 -6.09 13.58
CA LEU A 101 -8.41 -4.80 14.25
C LEU A 101 -9.41 -3.93 13.48
N GLY A 102 -10.51 -3.57 14.15
CA GLY A 102 -11.62 -2.80 13.60
C GLY A 102 -12.55 -3.60 12.66
N ARG A 103 -12.36 -4.93 12.58
CA ARG A 103 -13.16 -5.87 11.74
C ARG A 103 -13.23 -7.22 12.44
N GLU A 104 -13.37 -7.18 13.76
CA GLU A 104 -13.38 -8.36 14.60
C GLU A 104 -14.57 -9.27 14.25
N ILE A 105 -14.32 -10.59 14.27
CA ILE A 105 -15.38 -11.59 14.10
C ILE A 105 -16.17 -11.68 15.39
N THR A 106 -17.47 -11.43 15.31
CA THR A 106 -18.40 -11.48 16.45
C THR A 106 -19.50 -12.51 16.22
N ASN A 107 -20.04 -13.05 17.29
CA ASN A 107 -21.28 -13.84 17.25
C ASN A 107 -22.53 -12.92 17.15
N SER A 108 -23.72 -13.51 17.08
CA SER A 108 -24.99 -12.79 17.01
C SER A 108 -25.29 -11.88 18.22
N LEU A 109 -24.59 -12.07 19.33
CA LEU A 109 -24.67 -11.26 20.55
C LEU A 109 -23.58 -10.19 20.63
N GLY A 110 -22.75 -10.03 19.58
CA GLY A 110 -21.66 -9.05 19.53
C GLY A 110 -20.39 -9.47 20.31
N MET A 111 -20.31 -10.69 20.82
CA MET A 111 -19.10 -11.17 21.53
C MET A 111 -18.04 -11.64 20.53
N LEU A 112 -16.79 -11.34 20.83
CA LEU A 112 -15.63 -11.70 19.99
C LEU A 112 -15.45 -13.21 19.88
N GLN A 113 -15.27 -13.72 18.67
CA GLN A 113 -14.96 -15.12 18.38
C GLN A 113 -13.43 -15.32 18.28
N LEU A 114 -12.71 -15.17 19.41
CA LEU A 114 -11.26 -15.20 19.47
C LEU A 114 -10.65 -16.49 18.89
N LYS A 115 -11.29 -17.66 19.13
CA LYS A 115 -10.82 -18.94 18.61
C LYS A 115 -10.82 -18.94 17.07
N GLN A 116 -11.92 -18.52 16.47
CA GLN A 116 -12.04 -18.44 15.01
C GLN A 116 -11.05 -17.42 14.41
N MET A 117 -10.87 -16.28 15.05
CA MET A 117 -9.88 -15.28 14.63
C MET A 117 -8.45 -15.85 14.65
N ARG A 118 -8.08 -16.64 15.67
CA ARG A 118 -6.77 -17.31 15.75
C ARG A 118 -6.57 -18.33 14.63
N GLU A 119 -7.54 -19.22 14.43
CA GLU A 119 -7.48 -20.25 13.39
C GLU A 119 -7.31 -19.64 12.00
N ILE A 120 -8.10 -18.63 11.68
CA ILE A 120 -8.00 -17.91 10.40
C ILE A 120 -6.65 -17.20 10.28
N SER A 121 -6.17 -16.55 11.37
CA SER A 121 -4.89 -15.86 11.34
C SER A 121 -3.73 -16.79 11.01
N MET A 122 -3.71 -18.01 11.57
CA MET A 122 -2.68 -19.01 11.24
C MET A 122 -2.76 -19.41 9.77
N GLN A 123 -3.93 -19.72 9.25
CA GLN A 123 -4.11 -20.09 7.85
C GLN A 123 -3.60 -19.00 6.90
N VAL A 124 -3.89 -17.73 7.20
CA VAL A 124 -3.45 -16.60 6.39
C VAL A 124 -1.94 -16.40 6.45
N LEU A 125 -1.34 -16.53 7.64
CA LEU A 125 0.11 -16.41 7.81
C LEU A 125 0.86 -17.53 7.07
N GLU A 126 0.34 -18.76 7.10
CA GLU A 126 0.92 -19.92 6.41
C GLU A 126 0.77 -19.82 4.88
N SER A 127 -0.40 -19.42 4.40
CA SER A 127 -0.71 -19.38 2.96
C SER A 127 -0.15 -18.15 2.25
N ALA A 128 -0.31 -16.99 2.86
CA ALA A 128 -0.03 -15.72 2.18
C ALA A 128 1.44 -15.30 2.23
N VAL A 129 2.20 -15.63 3.27
CA VAL A 129 3.48 -14.95 3.50
C VAL A 129 4.66 -15.86 3.84
N HIS A 130 4.51 -17.16 4.03
CA HIS A 130 5.60 -18.11 4.36
C HIS A 130 6.66 -17.51 5.30
N ILE A 131 6.22 -16.90 6.42
CA ILE A 131 7.12 -16.21 7.33
C ILE A 131 7.79 -17.21 8.26
N SER A 132 9.09 -17.36 8.15
CA SER A 132 9.85 -18.12 9.14
C SER A 132 9.85 -17.40 10.50
N GLY A 133 9.52 -18.15 11.56
CA GLY A 133 9.60 -17.66 12.94
C GLY A 133 8.35 -17.01 13.51
N ILE A 134 7.19 -17.15 12.85
CA ILE A 134 5.88 -16.92 13.46
C ILE A 134 5.21 -18.28 13.63
N ASP A 135 5.15 -18.74 14.87
CA ASP A 135 4.65 -20.05 15.28
C ASP A 135 3.31 -19.97 16.03
N SER A 136 2.87 -18.77 16.38
CA SER A 136 1.62 -18.56 17.10
C SER A 136 0.93 -17.25 16.71
N PRO A 137 -0.39 -17.25 16.49
CA PRO A 137 -1.17 -16.05 16.23
C PRO A 137 -1.36 -15.19 17.49
N ASP A 138 -1.02 -15.74 18.67
CA ASP A 138 -1.11 -15.05 19.96
C ASP A 138 0.16 -14.27 20.31
N LYS A 139 1.24 -14.43 19.55
CA LYS A 139 2.49 -13.67 19.73
C LYS A 139 2.21 -12.17 19.60
N LEU A 140 2.80 -11.37 20.50
CA LEU A 140 2.66 -9.92 20.44
C LEU A 140 3.39 -9.36 19.22
N VAL A 141 2.79 -8.39 18.57
CA VAL A 141 3.42 -7.72 17.42
C VAL A 141 4.68 -6.97 17.82
N GLY A 142 4.76 -6.48 19.06
CA GLY A 142 5.97 -5.83 19.60
C GLY A 142 7.22 -6.71 19.56
N ASP A 143 7.06 -8.06 19.66
CA ASP A 143 8.15 -9.03 19.67
C ASP A 143 8.61 -9.44 18.24
N LEU A 144 8.00 -8.90 17.21
CA LEU A 144 8.29 -9.22 15.81
C LEU A 144 9.41 -8.33 15.24
N SER A 145 10.21 -8.89 14.33
CA SER A 145 11.11 -8.10 13.49
C SER A 145 10.33 -7.18 12.54
N GLY A 146 11.00 -6.18 11.97
CA GLY A 146 10.39 -5.28 10.98
C GLY A 146 9.77 -6.03 9.80
N GLY A 147 10.49 -7.01 9.25
CA GLY A 147 10.00 -7.87 8.17
C GLY A 147 8.78 -8.71 8.57
N GLN A 148 8.78 -9.26 9.80
CA GLN A 148 7.62 -9.99 10.31
C GLN A 148 6.40 -9.08 10.50
N LYS A 149 6.58 -7.84 11.01
CA LYS A 149 5.50 -6.85 11.10
C LYS A 149 4.92 -6.52 9.72
N GLN A 150 5.79 -6.30 8.74
CA GLN A 150 5.40 -6.04 7.34
C GLN A 150 4.56 -7.19 6.79
N ALA A 151 5.00 -8.40 7.01
CA ALA A 151 4.32 -9.62 6.58
C ALA A 151 2.95 -9.80 7.24
N VAL A 152 2.78 -9.46 8.52
CA VAL A 152 1.46 -9.44 9.17
C VAL A 152 0.53 -8.40 8.53
N ALA A 153 1.06 -7.23 8.16
CA ALA A 153 0.28 -6.20 7.46
C ALA A 153 -0.17 -6.67 6.06
N ILE A 154 0.71 -7.37 5.31
CA ILE A 154 0.37 -7.98 4.02
C ILE A 154 -0.67 -9.08 4.21
N ALA A 155 -0.48 -9.98 5.18
CA ALA A 155 -1.43 -11.06 5.51
C ALA A 155 -2.83 -10.49 5.77
N ARG A 156 -2.93 -9.37 6.48
CA ARG A 156 -4.19 -8.65 6.69
C ARG A 156 -4.82 -8.20 5.36
N ALA A 157 -4.02 -7.61 4.46
CA ALA A 157 -4.50 -7.15 3.17
C ALA A 157 -5.03 -8.31 2.30
N VAL A 158 -4.29 -9.42 2.25
CA VAL A 158 -4.67 -10.64 1.52
C VAL A 158 -5.96 -11.24 2.08
N PHE A 159 -6.05 -11.40 3.40
CA PHE A 159 -7.23 -11.98 4.05
C PHE A 159 -8.51 -11.21 3.69
N PHE A 160 -8.46 -9.89 3.72
CA PHE A 160 -9.61 -9.06 3.36
C PHE A 160 -9.80 -8.90 1.83
N LYS A 161 -9.12 -9.71 1.01
CA LYS A 161 -9.24 -9.75 -0.47
C LYS A 161 -9.12 -8.35 -1.09
N ARG A 162 -8.09 -7.61 -0.68
CA ARG A 162 -7.84 -6.28 -1.21
C ARG A 162 -7.41 -6.36 -2.67
N ARG A 163 -7.87 -5.41 -3.45
CA ARG A 163 -7.64 -5.33 -4.89
C ARG A 163 -6.48 -4.39 -5.22
N VAL A 164 -6.29 -3.38 -4.38
CA VAL A 164 -5.20 -2.41 -4.49
C VAL A 164 -4.44 -2.34 -3.17
N LEU A 165 -3.13 -2.49 -3.23
CA LEU A 165 -2.23 -2.37 -2.11
C LEU A 165 -1.36 -1.11 -2.28
N LEU A 166 -1.46 -0.18 -1.35
CA LEU A 166 -0.57 0.98 -1.28
C LEU A 166 0.57 0.66 -0.32
N LEU A 167 1.80 0.72 -0.80
CA LEU A 167 3.02 0.43 -0.06
C LEU A 167 3.83 1.72 0.06
N ASP A 168 3.77 2.38 1.21
CA ASP A 168 4.46 3.66 1.45
C ASP A 168 5.79 3.42 2.15
N GLU A 169 6.90 3.53 1.40
CA GLU A 169 8.29 3.27 1.82
C GLU A 169 8.48 1.94 2.56
N PRO A 170 7.98 0.81 2.02
CA PRO A 170 7.85 -0.44 2.78
C PRO A 170 9.20 -1.09 3.09
N THR A 171 10.28 -0.70 2.41
CA THR A 171 11.62 -1.29 2.55
C THR A 171 12.58 -0.46 3.41
N SER A 172 12.19 0.73 3.87
CA SER A 172 13.09 1.71 4.50
C SER A 172 13.73 1.25 5.81
N ALA A 173 13.11 0.32 6.54
CA ALA A 173 13.57 -0.20 7.82
C ALA A 173 13.89 -1.70 7.79
N LEU A 174 14.03 -2.29 6.60
CA LEU A 174 14.25 -3.72 6.41
C LEU A 174 15.71 -4.03 6.08
N SER A 175 16.19 -5.19 6.53
CA SER A 175 17.43 -5.76 6.04
C SER A 175 17.32 -6.16 4.56
N VAL A 176 18.45 -6.38 3.89
CA VAL A 176 18.48 -6.80 2.48
C VAL A 176 17.62 -8.05 2.25
N ARG A 177 17.76 -9.06 3.12
CA ARG A 177 16.99 -10.31 3.02
C ARG A 177 15.47 -10.10 3.21
N GLU A 178 15.07 -9.24 4.14
CA GLU A 178 13.67 -8.91 4.36
C GLU A 178 13.09 -8.10 3.20
N THR A 179 13.88 -7.22 2.62
CA THR A 179 13.51 -6.45 1.41
C THR A 179 13.23 -7.38 0.23
N GLU A 180 14.16 -8.31 -0.07
CA GLU A 180 13.96 -9.28 -1.15
C GLU A 180 12.70 -10.13 -0.93
N ALA A 181 12.47 -10.58 0.29
CA ALA A 181 11.26 -11.33 0.64
C ALA A 181 9.98 -10.50 0.41
N LEU A 182 9.99 -9.22 0.80
CA LEU A 182 8.85 -8.31 0.58
C LEU A 182 8.59 -8.08 -0.91
N LEU A 183 9.64 -7.79 -1.69
CA LEU A 183 9.51 -7.55 -3.13
C LEU A 183 9.00 -8.80 -3.86
N GLY A 184 9.51 -9.98 -3.49
CA GLY A 184 8.98 -11.26 -3.98
C GLY A 184 7.50 -11.46 -3.64
N GLN A 185 7.08 -11.04 -2.45
CA GLN A 185 5.66 -11.08 -2.04
C GLN A 185 4.78 -10.15 -2.87
N VAL A 186 5.25 -8.96 -3.23
CA VAL A 186 4.52 -8.03 -4.11
C VAL A 186 4.28 -8.66 -5.49
N LEU A 187 5.29 -9.32 -6.05
CA LEU A 187 5.15 -10.04 -7.34
C LEU A 187 4.15 -11.19 -7.25
N LYS A 188 4.20 -11.99 -6.17
CA LYS A 188 3.23 -13.05 -5.95
C LYS A 188 1.80 -12.52 -5.85
N LEU A 189 1.58 -11.45 -5.11
CA LEU A 189 0.27 -10.80 -4.99
C LEU A 189 -0.26 -10.28 -6.34
N LYS A 190 0.63 -9.77 -7.18
CA LYS A 190 0.27 -9.38 -8.55
C LYS A 190 -0.24 -10.59 -9.35
N GLU A 191 0.43 -11.75 -9.26
CA GLU A 191 -0.01 -13.00 -9.91
C GLU A 191 -1.38 -13.47 -9.38
N GLU A 192 -1.68 -13.20 -8.11
CA GLU A 192 -2.97 -13.47 -7.47
C GLU A 192 -4.05 -12.43 -7.80
N GLY A 193 -3.75 -11.44 -8.63
CA GLY A 193 -4.72 -10.44 -9.09
C GLY A 193 -4.77 -9.16 -8.27
N VAL A 194 -3.82 -8.92 -7.36
CA VAL A 194 -3.72 -7.69 -6.56
C VAL A 194 -2.84 -6.68 -7.27
N SER A 195 -3.37 -5.49 -7.55
CA SER A 195 -2.58 -4.37 -8.05
C SER A 195 -1.91 -3.61 -6.91
N SER A 196 -0.75 -3.01 -7.15
CA SER A 196 -0.01 -2.31 -6.10
C SER A 196 0.53 -0.96 -6.55
N VAL A 197 0.60 -0.02 -5.62
CA VAL A 197 1.40 1.22 -5.76
C VAL A 197 2.54 1.14 -4.78
N LEU A 198 3.75 1.07 -5.30
CA LEU A 198 4.98 1.09 -4.52
C LEU A 198 5.53 2.52 -4.48
N VAL A 199 5.40 3.16 -3.34
CA VAL A 199 6.03 4.47 -3.09
C VAL A 199 7.39 4.22 -2.49
N THR A 200 8.44 4.66 -3.17
CA THR A 200 9.82 4.54 -2.69
C THR A 200 10.73 5.57 -3.35
N HIS A 201 11.81 5.90 -2.68
CA HIS A 201 12.94 6.64 -3.26
C HIS A 201 14.04 5.70 -3.78
N ASN A 202 13.96 4.39 -3.52
CA ASN A 202 14.91 3.39 -4.01
C ASN A 202 14.49 2.89 -5.39
N LEU A 203 15.12 3.42 -6.43
CA LEU A 203 14.83 3.09 -7.82
C LEU A 203 15.13 1.63 -8.16
N TYR A 204 16.13 1.00 -7.53
CA TYR A 204 16.44 -0.41 -7.76
C TYR A 204 15.31 -1.31 -7.28
N HIS A 205 14.76 -1.06 -6.09
CA HIS A 205 13.63 -1.82 -5.57
C HIS A 205 12.39 -1.63 -6.45
N ALA A 206 12.11 -0.38 -6.86
CA ALA A 206 11.00 -0.12 -7.77
C ALA A 206 11.19 -0.84 -9.11
N TYR A 207 12.39 -0.76 -9.70
CA TYR A 207 12.67 -1.37 -11.00
C TYR A 207 12.59 -2.90 -10.99
N GLN A 208 12.86 -3.55 -9.85
CA GLN A 208 12.70 -5.00 -9.73
C GLN A 208 11.24 -5.45 -9.93
N VAL A 209 10.27 -4.75 -9.35
CA VAL A 209 8.89 -5.25 -9.21
C VAL A 209 7.82 -4.46 -9.96
N CYS A 210 8.08 -3.20 -10.32
CA CYS A 210 7.09 -2.36 -10.99
C CYS A 210 7.04 -2.63 -12.50
N ASP A 211 5.84 -2.48 -13.05
CA ASP A 211 5.58 -2.55 -14.50
C ASP A 211 5.65 -1.18 -15.16
N ARG A 212 5.38 -0.13 -14.39
CA ARG A 212 5.31 1.27 -14.84
C ARG A 212 5.75 2.20 -13.71
N PHE A 213 6.28 3.35 -14.09
CA PHE A 213 6.79 4.35 -13.16
C PHE A 213 6.10 5.69 -13.38
N VAL A 214 5.61 6.27 -12.31
CA VAL A 214 5.06 7.61 -12.24
C VAL A 214 6.00 8.45 -11.39
N ILE A 215 6.66 9.43 -11.98
CA ILE A 215 7.54 10.35 -11.26
C ILE A 215 6.78 11.62 -10.94
N MET A 216 6.84 12.00 -9.67
CA MET A 216 6.23 13.22 -9.16
C MET A 216 7.29 14.25 -8.78
N SER A 217 7.01 15.51 -9.07
CA SER A 217 7.77 16.66 -8.60
C SER A 217 6.84 17.82 -8.25
N HIS A 218 7.09 18.47 -7.12
CA HIS A 218 6.32 19.65 -6.67
C HIS A 218 4.80 19.49 -6.78
N GLY A 219 4.28 18.31 -6.45
CA GLY A 219 2.84 18.01 -6.47
C GLY A 219 2.23 17.75 -7.85
N THR A 220 3.04 17.60 -8.88
CA THR A 220 2.61 17.27 -10.25
C THR A 220 3.23 15.96 -10.72
N LYS A 221 2.61 15.32 -11.72
CA LYS A 221 3.18 14.19 -12.44
C LYS A 221 4.08 14.73 -13.56
N VAL A 222 5.36 14.40 -13.55
CA VAL A 222 6.35 14.84 -14.56
C VAL A 222 6.68 13.75 -15.56
N LEU A 223 6.55 12.47 -15.18
CA LEU A 223 6.74 11.34 -16.08
C LEU A 223 5.75 10.23 -15.75
N ASP A 224 5.34 9.49 -16.77
CA ASP A 224 4.54 8.27 -16.66
C ASP A 224 5.01 7.33 -17.78
N VAL A 225 5.77 6.28 -17.43
CA VAL A 225 6.49 5.47 -18.41
C VAL A 225 6.45 3.99 -18.02
N SER A 226 6.24 3.12 -19.03
CA SER A 226 6.33 1.67 -18.86
C SER A 226 7.78 1.23 -18.56
N LYS A 227 7.95 0.18 -17.78
CA LYS A 227 9.28 -0.44 -17.54
C LYS A 227 9.98 -0.85 -18.84
N ALA A 228 9.22 -1.26 -19.85
CA ALA A 228 9.78 -1.66 -21.14
C ALA A 228 10.40 -0.50 -21.93
N ASP A 229 9.99 0.74 -21.62
CA ASP A 229 10.34 1.94 -22.37
C ASP A 229 11.35 2.83 -21.61
N THR A 230 11.94 2.34 -20.52
CA THR A 230 12.90 3.11 -19.70
C THR A 230 13.94 2.23 -19.03
N THR A 231 15.01 2.86 -18.58
CA THR A 231 16.11 2.25 -17.80
C THR A 231 16.22 2.86 -16.41
N ILE A 232 16.95 2.20 -15.51
CA ILE A 232 17.22 2.77 -14.15
C ILE A 232 17.98 4.09 -14.26
N GLU A 233 18.89 4.20 -15.21
CA GLU A 233 19.69 5.39 -15.47
C GLU A 233 18.81 6.57 -15.89
N GLU A 234 17.86 6.35 -16.81
CA GLU A 234 16.91 7.36 -17.26
C GLU A 234 15.96 7.79 -16.12
N LEU A 235 15.44 6.82 -15.36
CA LEU A 235 14.62 7.14 -14.18
C LEU A 235 15.40 7.97 -13.16
N THR A 236 16.68 7.63 -12.94
CA THR A 236 17.56 8.39 -12.02
C THR A 236 17.74 9.83 -12.51
N GLN A 237 17.99 10.03 -13.80
CA GLN A 237 18.09 11.37 -14.38
C GLN A 237 16.82 12.18 -14.18
N HIS A 238 15.65 11.58 -14.42
CA HIS A 238 14.37 12.26 -14.21
C HIS A 238 14.11 12.62 -12.75
N VAL A 239 14.49 11.77 -11.79
CA VAL A 239 14.32 12.08 -10.35
C VAL A 239 15.29 13.17 -9.89
N VAL A 240 16.52 13.19 -10.39
CA VAL A 240 17.56 14.18 -10.00
C VAL A 240 17.31 15.56 -10.63
N LEU A 241 16.72 15.61 -11.83
CA LEU A 241 16.50 16.86 -12.56
C LEU A 241 15.18 17.57 -12.19
N THR A 242 14.33 16.95 -11.37
CA THR A 242 13.02 17.46 -10.96
C THR A 242 12.97 17.87 -9.51
#